data_3b56bb3c88376e29c635594f98ce1d1c
#
_entry.id   3b56bb3c88376e29c635594f98ce1d1c
#
_cell.length_a   1.000
_cell.length_b   1.000
_cell.length_c   1.000
_cell.angle_alpha   90.00
_cell.angle_beta   90.00
_cell.angle_gamma   90.00
#
_symmetry.space_group_name_H-M   'P 1'
#
loop_
_entity.id
_entity.type
_entity.pdbx_description
1 polymer ?
#
loop_
_entity_poly.entity_id
_entity_poly.type
_entity_poly.pdbx_seq_one_letter_code
_entity_poly.pdbx_strand_id
1 'polypeptide(L)'
;TKKTDFNVYGKVTYEFLRGLNAFVDLQYRHVGVKMEGPTDEINWDNNQRIVYNMDESFNFFNPKFGLNYDITPNHRVYASYAIAHKEPTRNNFENNINAELEMPKAERLNDLELGYKYQSKVFTAGAYFYWMNYKDQFVLTGEIDKIGEAITRNVDKSYRLGVEVEAALKPVDWFRWDVNAT
;
A
#
# COMPACT_ATOMS: atom_id res chain seq x y z
N THR A 1 -13.62 -20.31 -5.80
CA THR A 1 -12.65 -19.25 -6.07
C THR A 1 -11.23 -19.84 -6.16
N LYS A 2 -10.47 -19.45 -7.17
CA LYS A 2 -9.06 -19.79 -7.34
C LYS A 2 -8.26 -18.50 -7.51
N LYS A 3 -7.15 -18.36 -6.77
CA LYS A 3 -6.20 -17.25 -6.93
C LYS A 3 -4.82 -17.82 -7.27
N THR A 4 -4.17 -17.24 -8.26
CA THR A 4 -2.76 -17.47 -8.59
C THR A 4 -1.99 -16.18 -8.37
N ASP A 5 -0.79 -16.27 -7.80
CA ASP A 5 0.06 -15.11 -7.51
C ASP A 5 1.51 -15.49 -7.77
N PHE A 6 2.16 -14.73 -8.65
CA PHE A 6 3.56 -14.90 -8.98
C PHE A 6 4.24 -13.53 -8.90
N ASN A 7 5.36 -13.46 -8.23
CA ASN A 7 6.16 -12.25 -8.21
C ASN A 7 7.65 -12.54 -8.33
N VAL A 8 8.36 -11.59 -8.93
CA VAL A 8 9.81 -11.54 -8.98
C VAL A 8 10.27 -10.14 -8.66
N TYR A 9 11.34 -10.02 -7.90
CA TYR A 9 11.91 -8.73 -7.54
C TYR A 9 13.43 -8.76 -7.57
N GLY A 10 14.01 -7.58 -7.76
CA GLY A 10 15.44 -7.36 -7.66
C GLY A 10 15.74 -5.98 -7.10
N LYS A 11 16.77 -5.91 -6.26
CA LYS A 11 17.22 -4.66 -5.64
C LYS A 11 18.71 -4.46 -5.88
N VAL A 12 19.06 -3.25 -6.27
CA VAL A 12 20.45 -2.81 -6.40
C VAL A 12 20.64 -1.58 -5.52
N THR A 13 21.72 -1.57 -4.75
CA THR A 13 22.16 -0.41 -3.97
C THR A 13 23.59 -0.08 -4.40
N TYR A 14 23.88 1.19 -4.64
CA TYR A 14 25.16 1.66 -5.07
C TYR A 14 25.58 2.94 -4.31
N GLU A 15 26.77 2.92 -3.75
CA GLU A 15 27.39 4.10 -3.11
C GLU A 15 28.26 4.81 -4.16
N PHE A 16 27.83 6.01 -4.61
CA PHE A 16 28.62 6.75 -5.62
C PHE A 16 29.55 7.78 -5.01
N LEU A 17 29.28 8.21 -3.80
CA LEU A 17 30.17 9.05 -3.00
C LEU A 17 30.11 8.56 -1.57
N ARG A 18 31.15 8.83 -0.80
CA ARG A 18 31.17 8.43 0.61
C ARG A 18 29.94 8.96 1.36
N GLY A 19 29.17 8.04 1.89
CA GLY A 19 27.93 8.34 2.61
C GLY A 19 26.71 8.60 1.72
N LEU A 20 26.85 8.66 0.38
CA LEU A 20 25.74 8.85 -0.54
C LEU A 20 25.43 7.56 -1.28
N ASN A 21 24.29 6.94 -0.94
CA ASN A 21 23.81 5.70 -1.53
C ASN A 21 22.53 5.94 -2.30
N ALA A 22 22.40 5.34 -3.49
CA ALA A 22 21.12 5.17 -4.16
C ALA A 22 20.70 3.72 -4.15
N PHE A 23 19.41 3.50 -4.22
CA PHE A 23 18.88 2.18 -4.48
C PHE A 23 17.77 2.23 -5.54
N VAL A 24 17.67 1.13 -6.26
CA VAL A 24 16.58 0.81 -7.18
C VAL A 24 16.05 -0.55 -6.78
N ASP A 25 14.76 -0.63 -6.56
CA ASP A 25 14.04 -1.86 -6.27
C ASP A 25 12.94 -2.02 -7.32
N LEU A 26 12.93 -3.12 -8.04
CA LEU A 26 11.99 -3.40 -9.12
C LEU A 26 11.26 -4.69 -8.80
N GLN A 27 9.95 -4.64 -8.83
CA GLN A 27 9.10 -5.81 -8.66
C GLN A 27 8.15 -5.93 -9.84
N TYR A 28 8.04 -7.13 -10.39
CA TYR A 28 6.93 -7.53 -11.26
C TYR A 28 6.07 -8.55 -10.52
N ARG A 29 4.74 -8.37 -10.57
CA ARG A 29 3.78 -9.28 -9.94
C ARG A 29 2.63 -9.55 -10.90
N HIS A 30 2.29 -10.82 -11.06
CA HIS A 30 1.12 -11.28 -11.79
C HIS A 30 0.13 -11.92 -10.82
N VAL A 31 -1.12 -11.49 -10.89
CA VAL A 31 -2.21 -12.04 -10.06
C VAL A 31 -3.36 -12.45 -10.96
N GLY A 32 -3.77 -13.71 -10.90
CA GLY A 32 -4.99 -14.22 -11.52
C GLY A 32 -6.05 -14.53 -10.45
N VAL A 33 -7.30 -14.12 -10.69
CA VAL A 33 -8.43 -14.38 -9.80
C VAL A 33 -9.58 -14.96 -10.62
N LYS A 34 -9.98 -16.19 -10.29
CA LYS A 34 -11.10 -16.85 -10.95
C LYS A 34 -12.16 -17.21 -9.92
N MET A 35 -13.40 -16.80 -10.19
CA MET A 35 -14.56 -17.10 -9.38
C MET A 35 -15.64 -17.70 -10.26
N GLU A 36 -16.02 -18.94 -10.00
CA GLU A 36 -17.02 -19.68 -10.76
C GLU A 36 -17.96 -20.44 -9.81
N GLY A 37 -19.21 -20.53 -10.19
CA GLY A 37 -20.24 -21.35 -9.54
C GLY A 37 -21.26 -20.56 -8.75
N PRO A 38 -22.31 -21.24 -8.28
CA PRO A 38 -23.36 -20.63 -7.48
C PRO A 38 -22.83 -20.26 -6.08
N THR A 39 -23.35 -19.18 -5.54
CA THR A 39 -23.10 -18.74 -4.16
C THR A 39 -24.26 -19.20 -3.26
N ASP A 40 -24.12 -19.02 -1.95
CA ASP A 40 -25.22 -19.20 -1.02
C ASP A 40 -26.15 -17.98 -0.96
N GLU A 41 -25.78 -16.90 -1.64
CA GLU A 41 -26.54 -15.65 -1.71
C GLU A 41 -27.64 -15.71 -2.76
N ILE A 42 -28.78 -15.11 -2.44
CA ILE A 42 -29.99 -15.08 -3.28
C ILE A 42 -30.19 -13.64 -3.76
N ASN A 43 -30.30 -13.45 -5.05
CA ASN A 43 -30.83 -12.21 -5.61
C ASN A 43 -32.34 -12.12 -5.30
N TRP A 44 -32.69 -11.16 -4.43
CA TRP A 44 -34.08 -11.02 -3.92
C TRP A 44 -35.05 -10.56 -5.00
N ASP A 45 -34.61 -9.98 -6.10
CA ASP A 45 -35.46 -9.49 -7.17
C ASP A 45 -36.02 -10.64 -8.03
N ASN A 46 -35.24 -11.72 -8.22
CA ASN A 46 -35.62 -12.87 -9.05
C ASN A 46 -35.65 -14.21 -8.29
N ASN A 47 -35.32 -14.19 -7.00
CA ASN A 47 -35.27 -15.37 -6.12
C ASN A 47 -34.36 -16.50 -6.65
N GLN A 48 -33.27 -16.12 -7.36
CA GLN A 48 -32.27 -17.04 -7.87
C GLN A 48 -30.92 -16.86 -7.14
N ARG A 49 -30.17 -17.95 -7.05
CA ARG A 49 -28.80 -17.85 -6.52
C ARG A 49 -27.93 -17.02 -7.43
N ILE A 50 -27.11 -16.16 -6.84
CA ILE A 50 -26.08 -15.42 -7.58
C ILE A 50 -25.02 -16.41 -8.07
N VAL A 51 -24.67 -16.34 -9.34
CA VAL A 51 -23.65 -17.19 -9.96
C VAL A 51 -22.46 -16.32 -10.35
N TYR A 52 -21.30 -16.61 -9.79
CA TYR A 52 -20.06 -15.98 -10.22
C TYR A 52 -19.54 -16.67 -11.47
N ASN A 53 -19.13 -15.87 -12.44
CA ASN A 53 -18.42 -16.31 -13.64
C ASN A 53 -17.43 -15.21 -14.01
N MET A 54 -16.29 -15.18 -13.33
CA MET A 54 -15.27 -14.15 -13.46
C MET A 54 -13.90 -14.79 -13.60
N ASP A 55 -13.10 -14.28 -14.53
CA ASP A 55 -11.70 -14.65 -14.75
C ASP A 55 -10.90 -13.36 -15.05
N GLU A 56 -10.26 -12.82 -14.04
CA GLU A 56 -9.53 -11.55 -14.11
C GLU A 56 -8.05 -11.75 -13.85
N SER A 57 -7.22 -10.97 -14.54
CA SER A 57 -5.77 -11.01 -14.36
C SER A 57 -5.18 -9.61 -14.29
N PHE A 58 -4.20 -9.44 -13.40
CA PHE A 58 -3.50 -8.19 -13.15
C PHE A 58 -2.00 -8.38 -13.32
N ASN A 59 -1.37 -7.41 -13.98
CA ASN A 59 0.08 -7.37 -14.14
C ASN A 59 0.57 -6.05 -13.55
N PHE A 60 1.39 -6.12 -12.52
CA PHE A 60 1.88 -4.98 -11.79
C PHE A 60 3.38 -4.83 -11.94
N PHE A 61 3.81 -3.61 -12.22
CA PHE A 61 5.19 -3.20 -12.11
C PHE A 61 5.31 -2.18 -10.99
N ASN A 62 6.06 -2.53 -9.95
CA ASN A 62 6.20 -1.77 -8.70
C ASN A 62 7.66 -1.34 -8.52
N PRO A 63 8.09 -0.23 -9.14
CA PRO A 63 9.40 0.33 -8.93
C PRO A 63 9.47 1.15 -7.64
N LYS A 64 10.63 1.09 -6.96
CA LYS A 64 10.98 2.00 -5.88
C LYS A 64 12.41 2.50 -6.09
N PHE A 65 12.61 3.80 -5.93
CA PHE A 65 13.90 4.47 -6.04
C PHE A 65 14.16 5.26 -4.77
N GLY A 66 15.39 5.38 -4.37
CA GLY A 66 15.70 6.24 -3.25
C GLY A 66 17.17 6.60 -3.14
N LEU A 67 17.40 7.68 -2.41
CA LEU A 67 18.69 8.21 -2.04
C LEU A 67 18.80 8.28 -0.53
N ASN A 68 19.92 7.87 0.01
CA ASN A 68 20.28 8.03 1.41
C ASN A 68 21.62 8.76 1.48
N TYR A 69 21.69 9.80 2.29
CA TYR A 69 22.91 10.55 2.48
C TYR A 69 23.24 10.70 3.96
N ASP A 70 24.37 10.12 4.35
CA ASP A 70 24.98 10.29 5.66
C ASP A 70 25.82 11.58 5.65
N ILE A 71 25.19 12.71 6.03
CA ILE A 71 25.86 14.03 6.08
C ILE A 71 27.02 13.97 7.07
N THR A 72 26.82 13.32 8.19
CA THR A 72 27.81 12.99 9.21
C THR A 72 27.48 11.61 9.80
N PRO A 73 28.33 11.01 10.65
CA PRO A 73 27.98 9.75 11.32
C PRO A 73 26.69 9.79 12.16
N ASN A 74 26.24 11.00 12.52
CA ASN A 74 25.07 11.21 13.36
C ASN A 74 23.85 11.74 12.60
N HIS A 75 24.01 12.20 11.35
CA HIS A 75 22.97 12.88 10.58
C HIS A 75 22.76 12.21 9.25
N ARG A 76 21.53 11.74 9.02
CA ARG A 76 21.12 11.11 7.76
C ARG A 76 19.89 11.80 7.20
N VAL A 77 19.87 11.99 5.90
CA VAL A 77 18.67 12.34 5.13
C VAL A 77 18.37 11.25 4.13
N TYR A 78 17.10 11.09 3.79
CA TYR A 78 16.70 10.24 2.69
C TYR A 78 15.54 10.83 1.89
N ALA A 79 15.46 10.40 0.65
CA ALA A 79 14.31 10.62 -0.21
C ALA A 79 14.00 9.32 -0.95
N SER A 80 12.73 8.94 -1.05
CA SER A 80 12.32 7.80 -1.84
C SER A 80 11.01 8.08 -2.59
N TYR A 81 10.87 7.44 -3.75
CA TYR A 81 9.65 7.43 -4.52
C TYR A 81 9.32 6.00 -4.93
N ALA A 82 8.07 5.60 -4.73
CA ALA A 82 7.58 4.28 -5.04
C ALA A 82 6.27 4.33 -5.82
N ILE A 83 6.08 3.34 -6.70
CA ILE A 83 4.78 3.01 -7.29
C ILE A 83 4.41 1.62 -6.79
N ALA A 84 3.23 1.49 -6.24
CA ALA A 84 2.69 0.22 -5.79
C ALA A 84 1.28 0.00 -6.34
N HIS A 85 0.93 -1.26 -6.56
CA HIS A 85 -0.40 -1.65 -7.00
C HIS A 85 -0.97 -2.71 -6.06
N LYS A 86 -2.31 -2.71 -5.95
CA LYS A 86 -3.05 -3.70 -5.20
C LYS A 86 -4.27 -4.14 -6.00
N GLU A 87 -4.40 -5.44 -6.22
CA GLU A 87 -5.58 -6.02 -6.84
C GLU A 87 -6.80 -5.93 -5.92
N PRO A 88 -8.02 -5.91 -6.48
CA PRO A 88 -9.24 -6.04 -5.70
C PRO A 88 -9.23 -7.34 -4.88
N THR A 89 -9.77 -7.27 -3.68
CA THR A 89 -9.98 -8.44 -2.85
C THR A 89 -11.18 -9.24 -3.34
N ARG A 90 -11.33 -10.48 -2.88
CA ARG A 90 -12.52 -11.29 -3.17
C ARG A 90 -13.80 -10.52 -2.80
N ASN A 91 -13.85 -9.93 -1.61
CA ASN A 91 -15.03 -9.19 -1.16
C ASN A 91 -15.35 -7.98 -2.04
N ASN A 92 -14.33 -7.30 -2.61
CA ASN A 92 -14.59 -6.20 -3.55
C ASN A 92 -15.32 -6.70 -4.81
N PHE A 93 -14.93 -7.88 -5.34
CA PHE A 93 -15.63 -8.47 -6.47
C PHE A 93 -17.05 -8.91 -6.09
N GLU A 94 -17.21 -9.61 -4.97
CA GLU A 94 -18.52 -10.08 -4.49
C GLU A 94 -19.47 -8.90 -4.28
N ASN A 95 -19.05 -7.88 -3.55
CA ASN A 95 -19.87 -6.70 -3.27
C ASN A 95 -20.29 -5.98 -4.56
N ASN A 96 -19.37 -5.84 -5.54
CA ASN A 96 -19.70 -5.15 -6.79
C ASN A 96 -20.67 -5.98 -7.66
N ILE A 97 -20.49 -7.30 -7.72
CA ILE A 97 -21.40 -8.19 -8.44
C ILE A 97 -22.78 -8.19 -7.77
N ASN A 98 -22.84 -8.33 -6.45
CA ASN A 98 -24.09 -8.37 -5.69
C ASN A 98 -24.87 -7.04 -5.75
N ALA A 99 -24.15 -5.92 -5.80
CA ALA A 99 -24.74 -4.59 -5.94
C ALA A 99 -24.95 -4.15 -7.41
N GLU A 100 -24.67 -5.03 -8.38
CA GLU A 100 -24.76 -4.75 -9.82
C GLU A 100 -23.94 -3.52 -10.26
N LEU A 101 -22.76 -3.36 -9.65
CA LEU A 101 -21.83 -2.28 -9.94
C LEU A 101 -20.80 -2.67 -11.00
N GLU A 102 -20.07 -1.68 -11.51
CA GLU A 102 -18.92 -1.93 -12.38
C GLU A 102 -17.86 -2.80 -11.69
N MET A 103 -17.16 -3.62 -12.49
CA MET A 103 -16.08 -4.46 -11.96
C MET A 103 -15.00 -3.61 -11.30
N PRO A 104 -14.49 -4.05 -10.13
CA PRO A 104 -13.52 -3.27 -9.37
C PRO A 104 -12.17 -3.20 -10.09
N LYS A 105 -11.55 -2.03 -10.06
CA LYS A 105 -10.23 -1.76 -10.64
C LYS A 105 -9.14 -1.93 -9.60
N ALA A 106 -7.93 -2.27 -10.05
CA ALA A 106 -6.77 -2.31 -9.16
C ALA A 106 -6.39 -0.90 -8.68
N GLU A 107 -6.04 -0.78 -7.40
CA GLU A 107 -5.52 0.45 -6.82
C GLU A 107 -4.08 0.70 -7.28
N ARG A 108 -3.73 1.96 -7.48
CA ARG A 108 -2.36 2.42 -7.67
C ARG A 108 -2.00 3.49 -6.65
N LEU A 109 -0.86 3.33 -6.00
CA LEU A 109 -0.24 4.29 -5.11
C LEU A 109 1.02 4.85 -5.75
N ASN A 110 1.18 6.18 -5.70
CA ASN A 110 2.44 6.86 -5.90
C ASN A 110 2.82 7.48 -4.55
N ASP A 111 3.96 7.11 -4.03
CA ASP A 111 4.41 7.45 -2.67
C ASP A 111 5.74 8.18 -2.72
N LEU A 112 5.77 9.41 -2.22
CA LEU A 112 6.97 10.21 -2.02
C LEU A 112 7.24 10.32 -0.53
N GLU A 113 8.43 9.92 -0.12
CA GLU A 113 8.89 10.04 1.26
C GLU A 113 10.17 10.86 1.33
N LEU A 114 10.25 11.74 2.31
CA LEU A 114 11.45 12.48 2.68
C LEU A 114 11.69 12.30 4.17
N GLY A 115 12.93 12.08 4.56
CA GLY A 115 13.23 11.88 5.97
C GLY A 115 14.57 12.48 6.39
N TYR A 116 14.60 12.89 7.64
CA TYR A 116 15.81 13.28 8.34
C TYR A 116 15.88 12.51 9.65
N LYS A 117 17.06 11.97 9.94
CA LYS A 117 17.35 11.25 11.19
C LYS A 117 18.62 11.75 11.82
N TYR A 118 18.53 12.07 13.11
CA TYR A 118 19.66 12.27 13.99
C TYR A 118 19.82 11.09 14.92
N GLN A 119 21.04 10.60 15.12
CA GLN A 119 21.31 9.48 16.02
C GLN A 119 22.63 9.72 16.77
N SER A 120 22.56 9.70 18.09
CA SER A 120 23.71 9.68 18.98
C SER A 120 23.65 8.48 19.92
N LYS A 121 24.60 8.37 20.85
CA LYS A 121 24.62 7.29 21.85
C LYS A 121 23.45 7.38 22.83
N VAL A 122 22.95 8.57 23.09
CA VAL A 122 21.95 8.86 24.13
C VAL A 122 20.61 9.27 23.55
N PHE A 123 20.62 9.91 22.35
CA PHE A 123 19.43 10.51 21.77
C PHE A 123 19.31 10.18 20.29
N THR A 124 18.10 9.82 19.87
CA THR A 124 17.71 9.67 18.46
C THR A 124 16.48 10.53 18.20
N ALA A 125 16.45 11.22 17.07
CA ALA A 125 15.28 11.93 16.59
C ALA A 125 15.12 11.74 15.09
N GLY A 126 13.87 11.69 14.63
CA GLY A 126 13.52 11.59 13.21
C GLY A 126 12.33 12.48 12.88
N ALA A 127 12.34 13.01 11.66
CA ALA A 127 11.21 13.69 11.07
C ALA A 127 11.03 13.17 9.63
N TYR A 128 9.82 12.76 9.29
CA TYR A 128 9.50 12.11 8.04
C TYR A 128 8.28 12.78 7.44
N PHE A 129 8.40 13.18 6.20
CA PHE A 129 7.31 13.69 5.39
C PHE A 129 6.90 12.60 4.41
N TYR A 130 5.59 12.39 4.22
CA TYR A 130 5.06 11.50 3.20
C TYR A 130 3.95 12.17 2.40
N TRP A 131 3.91 11.83 1.11
CA TRP A 131 2.87 12.24 0.19
C TRP A 131 2.45 11.06 -0.69
N MET A 132 1.32 10.48 -0.34
CA MET A 132 0.72 9.32 -0.97
C MET A 132 -0.41 9.76 -1.90
N ASN A 133 -0.27 9.55 -3.21
CA ASN A 133 -1.33 9.78 -4.18
C ASN A 133 -1.87 8.45 -4.67
N TYR A 134 -3.17 8.26 -4.51
CA TYR A 134 -3.88 7.08 -4.94
C TYR A 134 -4.68 7.35 -6.21
N LYS A 135 -4.73 6.35 -7.06
CA LYS A 135 -5.67 6.23 -8.18
C LYS A 135 -6.48 4.96 -8.00
N ASP A 136 -7.78 5.06 -8.25
CA ASP A 136 -8.73 3.95 -8.12
C ASP A 136 -8.71 3.30 -6.71
N GLN A 137 -8.49 4.09 -5.64
CA GLN A 137 -8.48 3.59 -4.27
C GLN A 137 -9.85 3.06 -3.86
N PHE A 138 -9.89 1.89 -3.19
CA PHE A 138 -11.11 1.40 -2.56
C PHE A 138 -11.42 2.18 -1.30
N VAL A 139 -12.63 2.72 -1.24
CA VAL A 139 -13.17 3.41 -0.06
C VAL A 139 -14.55 2.85 0.28
N LEU A 140 -14.89 2.85 1.57
CA LEU A 140 -16.23 2.57 2.04
C LEU A 140 -17.15 3.71 1.61
N THR A 141 -18.27 3.39 0.99
CA THR A 141 -19.28 4.39 0.56
C THR A 141 -20.16 4.87 1.70
N GLY A 142 -20.20 4.12 2.81
CA GLY A 142 -21.18 4.29 3.88
C GLY A 142 -22.52 3.61 3.59
N GLU A 143 -22.68 3.02 2.43
CA GLU A 143 -23.85 2.23 2.04
C GLU A 143 -23.64 0.76 2.39
N ILE A 144 -24.72 0.02 2.54
CA ILE A 144 -24.74 -1.43 2.71
C ILE A 144 -25.42 -2.07 1.50
N ASP A 145 -24.98 -3.26 1.14
CA ASP A 145 -25.61 -4.05 0.10
C ASP A 145 -26.92 -4.73 0.58
N LYS A 146 -27.54 -5.53 -0.28
CA LYS A 146 -28.82 -6.24 -0.01
C LYS A 146 -28.71 -7.27 1.12
N ILE A 147 -27.50 -7.67 1.51
CA ILE A 147 -27.25 -8.64 2.59
C ILE A 147 -26.67 -7.98 3.85
N GLY A 148 -26.50 -6.65 3.85
CA GLY A 148 -26.01 -5.88 5.00
C GLY A 148 -24.48 -5.71 5.05
N GLU A 149 -23.75 -6.06 4.00
CA GLU A 149 -22.32 -5.81 3.92
C GLU A 149 -22.00 -4.40 3.43
N ALA A 150 -20.91 -3.83 3.92
CA ALA A 150 -20.49 -2.48 3.55
C ALA A 150 -19.97 -2.43 2.11
N ILE A 151 -20.56 -1.56 1.30
CA ILE A 151 -20.16 -1.38 -0.10
C ILE A 151 -18.87 -0.57 -0.18
N THR A 152 -17.94 -1.08 -0.99
CA THR A 152 -16.71 -0.39 -1.35
C THR A 152 -16.72 -0.04 -2.83
N ARG A 153 -16.21 1.15 -3.17
CA ARG A 153 -16.05 1.60 -4.56
C ARG A 153 -14.66 2.17 -4.79
N ASN A 154 -14.19 2.07 -6.04
CA ASN A 154 -13.02 2.80 -6.46
C ASN A 154 -13.33 4.29 -6.54
N VAL A 155 -12.46 5.13 -5.98
CA VAL A 155 -12.46 6.58 -6.20
C VAL A 155 -11.30 6.94 -7.12
N ASP A 156 -11.57 7.80 -8.12
CA ASP A 156 -10.62 8.13 -9.17
C ASP A 156 -9.31 8.67 -8.62
N LYS A 157 -9.37 9.50 -7.59
CA LYS A 157 -8.20 10.14 -6.97
C LYS A 157 -8.43 10.39 -5.49
N SER A 158 -7.44 10.08 -4.71
CA SER A 158 -7.36 10.46 -3.29
C SER A 158 -5.89 10.67 -2.90
N TYR A 159 -5.64 11.29 -1.77
CA TYR A 159 -4.28 11.47 -1.28
C TYR A 159 -4.22 11.42 0.25
N ARG A 160 -3.05 11.12 0.74
CA ARG A 160 -2.67 11.29 2.15
C ARG A 160 -1.37 12.07 2.19
N LEU A 161 -1.31 13.04 3.07
CA LEU A 161 -0.16 13.92 3.27
C LEU A 161 0.05 14.05 4.78
N GLY A 162 1.27 13.89 5.23
CA GLY A 162 1.55 14.04 6.64
C GLY A 162 3.03 14.16 6.98
N VAL A 163 3.25 14.44 8.25
CA VAL A 163 4.57 14.47 8.87
C VAL A 163 4.53 13.57 10.09
N GLU A 164 5.49 12.67 10.18
CA GLU A 164 5.73 11.85 11.35
C GLU A 164 7.01 12.31 12.05
N VAL A 165 6.97 12.41 13.36
CA VAL A 165 8.15 12.71 14.19
C VAL A 165 8.35 11.62 15.23
N GLU A 166 9.59 11.22 15.43
CA GLU A 166 9.98 10.28 16.46
C GLU A 166 11.14 10.82 17.30
N ALA A 167 11.18 10.47 18.56
CA ALA A 167 12.33 10.71 19.39
C ALA A 167 12.52 9.58 20.40
N ALA A 168 13.78 9.27 20.69
CA ALA A 168 14.14 8.29 21.70
C ALA A 168 15.28 8.83 22.56
N LEU A 169 15.18 8.63 23.87
CA LEU A 169 16.17 9.04 24.87
C LEU A 169 16.61 7.81 25.67
N LYS A 170 17.91 7.52 25.66
CA LYS A 170 18.54 6.45 26.46
C LYS A 170 19.69 7.02 27.27
N PRO A 171 19.42 7.73 28.39
CA PRO A 171 20.46 8.39 29.19
C PRO A 171 21.34 7.40 29.95
N VAL A 172 20.80 6.20 30.27
CA VAL A 172 21.49 5.10 30.96
C VAL A 172 21.04 3.77 30.38
N ASP A 173 21.79 2.69 30.60
CA ASP A 173 21.54 1.41 29.94
C ASP A 173 20.21 0.73 30.32
N TRP A 174 19.72 0.98 31.49
CA TRP A 174 18.48 0.40 32.01
C TRP A 174 17.24 1.24 31.72
N PHE A 175 17.35 2.48 31.18
CA PHE A 175 16.22 3.37 30.90
C PHE A 175 16.22 3.82 29.45
N ARG A 176 15.07 3.63 28.79
CA ARG A 176 14.79 4.17 27.46
C ARG A 176 13.37 4.72 27.43
N TRP A 177 13.22 5.87 26.83
CA TRP A 177 11.94 6.51 26.54
C TRP A 177 11.83 6.79 25.05
N ASP A 178 10.71 6.34 24.45
CA ASP A 178 10.40 6.55 23.04
C ASP A 178 9.07 7.32 22.93
N VAL A 179 9.00 8.26 21.99
CA VAL A 179 7.80 9.02 21.65
C VAL A 179 7.69 9.18 20.15
N ASN A 180 6.48 9.10 19.64
CA ASN A 180 6.16 9.40 18.25
C ASN A 180 4.86 10.18 18.16
N ALA A 181 4.70 10.94 17.07
CA ALA A 181 3.50 11.67 16.71
C ALA A 181 3.37 11.75 15.19
N THR A 182 2.14 11.67 14.71
CA THR A 182 1.78 11.78 13.29
C THR A 182 0.64 12.77 13.12
#